data_2814b5a70d263157ba1c33d466935363
#
_entry.id   2814b5a70d263157ba1c33d466935363
#
_cell.length_a   1.000
_cell.length_b   1.000
_cell.length_c   1.000
_cell.angle_alpha   90.00
_cell.angle_beta   90.00
_cell.angle_gamma   90.00
#
_symmetry.space_group_name_H-M   'P 1'
#
loop_
_entity.id
_entity.type
_entity.pdbx_description
1 polymer ?
#
loop_
_entity_poly.entity_id
_entity_poly.type
_entity_poly.pdbx_seq_one_letter_code
_entity_poly.pdbx_strand_id
1 'polypeptide(L)'
;MEMSIRPRRLRSCENLRRMVRETRVSPESLIYPLFLIEGENIKEPIPSLDGQYRYSPDRVWEEIESCLAAGVSRVLLFGIPAHKDACGSSAWDPNGVVQQGIRAIKEKYPQMYIVTDVCMCEYTDHGHCGILCGHNVDNDKTLEVLAKTALSHVEAGADMVAPSDMMDGRIAAIRETLDDHGYVNTPIMSYSAKYASAFYGPFRDAAGSAPAFGDRRGYQMDPHNRKEAMKECALDVEEGADILMVKPALSYLDIIRECSDAFDLPMAAYSVSGEYAMIKAAGKAGLIDEHRVMCESALSIYRAGANILITYFAKELAKAMQEGELG
;
A
#
# COMPACT_ATOMS: atom_id res chain seq x y z
N MET A 1 51.63 2.26 14.19
CA MET A 1 50.81 2.98 13.19
C MET A 1 49.88 3.88 13.96
N GLU A 2 50.01 5.20 13.84
CA GLU A 2 49.05 6.14 14.42
C GLU A 2 47.76 6.08 13.63
N MET A 3 46.67 5.66 14.27
CA MET A 3 45.33 5.66 13.64
C MET A 3 44.73 7.06 13.70
N SER A 4 44.83 7.82 12.58
CA SER A 4 44.20 9.13 12.45
C SER A 4 42.68 9.04 12.13
N ILE A 5 42.27 8.01 11.37
CA ILE A 5 40.86 7.77 10.95
C ILE A 5 40.24 6.77 11.93
N ARG A 6 39.17 7.21 12.62
CA ARG A 6 38.47 6.39 13.62
C ARG A 6 36.94 6.58 13.50
N PRO A 7 36.26 5.79 12.65
CA PRO A 7 34.77 5.90 12.47
C PRO A 7 34.00 5.71 13.79
N ARG A 8 34.53 4.96 14.76
CA ARG A 8 33.92 4.78 16.10
C ARG A 8 33.70 6.07 16.90
N ARG A 9 34.38 7.17 16.52
CA ARG A 9 34.18 8.48 17.18
C ARG A 9 32.73 8.92 17.10
N LEU A 10 32.05 8.69 15.95
CA LEU A 10 30.65 9.07 15.74
C LEU A 10 29.64 8.11 16.41
N ARG A 11 30.10 7.06 17.10
CA ARG A 11 29.25 6.06 17.78
C ARG A 11 29.33 6.15 19.30
N SER A 12 30.06 7.11 19.86
CA SER A 12 30.47 7.14 21.26
C SER A 12 29.30 7.32 22.25
N CYS A 13 28.27 8.03 21.90
CA CYS A 13 27.07 8.21 22.72
C CYS A 13 25.82 8.39 21.88
N GLU A 14 24.64 8.24 22.51
CA GLU A 14 23.35 8.30 21.84
C GLU A 14 23.09 9.68 21.20
N ASN A 15 23.37 10.77 21.92
CA ASN A 15 23.18 12.12 21.39
C ASN A 15 23.98 12.36 20.10
N LEU A 16 25.22 11.87 20.05
CA LEU A 16 26.03 12.00 18.85
C LEU A 16 25.49 11.12 17.71
N ARG A 17 25.11 9.88 18.00
CA ARG A 17 24.49 9.00 16.99
C ARG A 17 23.22 9.64 16.39
N ARG A 18 22.34 10.18 17.23
CA ARG A 18 21.12 10.91 16.77
C ARG A 18 21.46 12.13 15.93
N MET A 19 22.48 12.89 16.32
CA MET A 19 22.89 14.11 15.59
C MET A 19 23.36 13.80 14.16
N VAL A 20 24.04 12.69 13.94
CA VAL A 20 24.64 12.31 12.64
C VAL A 20 23.78 11.34 11.83
N ARG A 21 22.53 11.06 12.23
CA ARG A 21 21.61 10.23 11.45
C ARG A 21 21.33 10.85 10.08
N GLU A 22 21.54 10.07 9.04
CA GLU A 22 21.24 10.46 7.65
C GLU A 22 19.75 10.26 7.35
N THR A 23 19.19 9.10 7.74
CA THR A 23 17.76 8.78 7.55
C THR A 23 16.96 9.30 8.74
N ARG A 24 15.98 10.14 8.44
CA ARG A 24 15.01 10.65 9.42
C ARG A 24 13.62 10.27 8.98
N VAL A 25 12.77 9.92 9.92
CA VAL A 25 11.41 9.43 9.69
C VAL A 25 10.40 10.24 10.48
N SER A 26 9.17 10.29 9.98
CA SER A 26 8.08 11.02 10.60
C SER A 26 6.77 10.25 10.48
N PRO A 27 5.84 10.36 11.46
CA PRO A 27 4.50 9.77 11.34
C PRO A 27 3.73 10.24 10.09
N GLU A 28 4.04 11.45 9.57
CA GLU A 28 3.40 11.98 8.36
C GLU A 28 3.71 11.16 7.10
N SER A 29 4.73 10.32 7.13
CA SER A 29 5.09 9.46 6.00
C SER A 29 4.41 8.08 6.04
N LEU A 30 3.64 7.79 7.09
CA LEU A 30 2.99 6.50 7.27
C LEU A 30 1.58 6.47 6.69
N ILE A 31 1.25 5.35 6.01
CA ILE A 31 -0.10 5.03 5.55
C ILE A 31 -0.49 3.67 6.13
N TYR A 32 -1.67 3.60 6.76
CA TYR A 32 -2.18 2.37 7.35
C TYR A 32 -3.16 1.66 6.40
N PRO A 33 -2.92 0.39 6.02
CA PRO A 33 -3.85 -0.41 5.22
C PRO A 33 -5.07 -0.82 6.04
N LEU A 34 -6.28 -0.61 5.51
CA LEU A 34 -7.53 -0.87 6.20
C LEU A 34 -8.51 -1.62 5.28
N PHE A 35 -9.17 -2.65 5.82
CA PHE A 35 -10.10 -3.50 5.08
C PHE A 35 -11.55 -3.15 5.43
N LEU A 36 -12.31 -2.80 4.40
CA LEU A 36 -13.76 -2.58 4.47
C LEU A 36 -14.48 -3.83 3.96
N ILE A 37 -15.43 -4.33 4.74
CA ILE A 37 -16.28 -5.46 4.35
C ILE A 37 -17.73 -4.99 4.24
N GLU A 38 -18.40 -5.42 3.19
CA GLU A 38 -19.82 -5.10 3.00
C GLU A 38 -20.68 -5.74 4.09
N GLY A 39 -21.64 -4.97 4.62
CA GLY A 39 -22.53 -5.38 5.70
C GLY A 39 -22.68 -4.29 6.75
N GLU A 40 -23.31 -4.64 7.87
CA GLU A 40 -23.59 -3.72 8.97
C GLU A 40 -23.08 -4.31 10.30
N ASN A 41 -22.59 -3.46 11.19
CA ASN A 41 -22.11 -3.79 12.52
C ASN A 41 -21.03 -4.89 12.56
N ILE A 42 -20.14 -4.93 11.56
CA ILE A 42 -19.08 -5.95 11.45
C ILE A 42 -17.74 -5.37 11.94
N LYS A 43 -17.10 -6.11 12.82
CA LYS A 43 -15.68 -6.04 13.18
C LYS A 43 -15.17 -7.47 13.28
N GLU A 44 -14.48 -7.93 12.26
CA GLU A 44 -14.04 -9.31 12.13
C GLU A 44 -12.51 -9.39 12.15
N PRO A 45 -11.89 -10.19 13.03
CA PRO A 45 -10.44 -10.36 13.02
C PRO A 45 -9.99 -11.07 11.75
N ILE A 46 -8.82 -10.69 11.23
CA ILE A 46 -8.19 -11.37 10.10
C ILE A 46 -7.22 -12.42 10.64
N PRO A 47 -7.51 -13.73 10.51
CA PRO A 47 -6.72 -14.79 11.14
C PRO A 47 -5.25 -14.80 10.71
N SER A 48 -4.98 -14.43 9.47
CA SER A 48 -3.62 -14.40 8.88
C SER A 48 -2.85 -13.11 9.19
N LEU A 49 -3.49 -12.11 9.79
CA LEU A 49 -2.91 -10.80 10.14
C LEU A 49 -3.22 -10.46 11.59
N ASP A 50 -2.41 -10.94 12.51
CA ASP A 50 -2.60 -10.75 13.95
C ASP A 50 -2.78 -9.27 14.32
N GLY A 51 -3.87 -8.95 15.03
CA GLY A 51 -4.22 -7.59 15.42
C GLY A 51 -4.88 -6.73 14.33
N GLN A 52 -5.13 -7.27 13.12
CA GLN A 52 -5.84 -6.58 12.05
C GLN A 52 -7.27 -7.08 11.91
N TYR A 53 -8.17 -6.20 11.44
CA TYR A 53 -9.60 -6.47 11.35
C TYR A 53 -10.18 -6.00 10.02
N ARG A 54 -11.30 -6.60 9.61
CA ARG A 54 -12.23 -6.07 8.60
C ARG A 54 -13.33 -5.32 9.31
N TYR A 55 -13.73 -4.18 8.77
CA TYR A 55 -14.79 -3.34 9.33
C TYR A 55 -15.87 -3.08 8.30
N SER A 56 -17.15 -3.14 8.70
CA SER A 56 -18.20 -2.54 7.88
C SER A 56 -18.12 -1.00 7.90
N PRO A 57 -18.65 -0.30 6.88
CA PRO A 57 -18.58 1.16 6.80
C PRO A 57 -19.09 1.89 8.05
N ASP A 58 -20.10 1.35 8.73
CA ASP A 58 -20.67 1.89 9.97
C ASP A 58 -19.81 1.63 11.23
N ARG A 59 -18.81 0.75 11.15
CA ARG A 59 -17.90 0.41 12.26
C ARG A 59 -16.44 0.87 12.02
N VAL A 60 -16.10 1.34 10.84
CA VAL A 60 -14.72 1.73 10.47
C VAL A 60 -14.15 2.84 11.36
N TRP A 61 -15.01 3.66 11.95
CA TRP A 61 -14.64 4.75 12.84
C TRP A 61 -13.81 4.31 14.04
N GLU A 62 -13.99 3.08 14.53
CA GLU A 62 -13.17 2.55 15.65
C GLU A 62 -11.69 2.50 15.30
N GLU A 63 -11.37 2.07 14.06
CA GLU A 63 -10.00 1.98 13.59
C GLU A 63 -9.44 3.35 13.22
N ILE A 64 -10.27 4.22 12.65
CA ILE A 64 -9.88 5.60 12.35
C ILE A 64 -9.50 6.36 13.62
N GLU A 65 -10.28 6.24 14.70
CA GLU A 65 -9.95 6.84 16.00
C GLU A 65 -8.63 6.28 16.57
N SER A 66 -8.42 4.96 16.45
CA SER A 66 -7.16 4.31 16.83
C SER A 66 -5.95 4.84 16.05
N CYS A 67 -6.11 5.04 14.73
CA CYS A 67 -5.07 5.62 13.89
C CYS A 67 -4.76 7.07 14.29
N LEU A 68 -5.78 7.90 14.44
CA LEU A 68 -5.62 9.31 14.84
C LEU A 68 -4.97 9.44 16.22
N ALA A 69 -5.37 8.60 17.18
CA ALA A 69 -4.78 8.57 18.51
C ALA A 69 -3.29 8.19 18.50
N ALA A 70 -2.87 7.37 17.53
CA ALA A 70 -1.47 7.02 17.30
C ALA A 70 -0.70 8.07 16.48
N GLY A 71 -1.36 9.11 15.94
CA GLY A 71 -0.75 10.11 15.07
C GLY A 71 -0.70 9.72 13.59
N VAL A 72 -1.47 8.71 13.18
CA VAL A 72 -1.59 8.28 11.77
C VAL A 72 -2.89 8.84 11.19
N SER A 73 -2.78 9.78 10.26
CA SER A 73 -3.91 10.45 9.62
C SER A 73 -4.11 10.06 8.14
N ARG A 74 -3.52 8.95 7.71
CA ARG A 74 -3.58 8.47 6.33
C ARG A 74 -3.89 6.98 6.31
N VAL A 75 -4.87 6.59 5.49
CA VAL A 75 -5.27 5.20 5.32
C VAL A 75 -5.30 4.80 3.86
N LEU A 76 -5.01 3.52 3.58
CA LEU A 76 -5.19 2.90 2.27
C LEU A 76 -6.34 1.89 2.39
N LEU A 77 -7.45 2.14 1.69
CA LEU A 77 -8.66 1.34 1.79
C LEU A 77 -8.68 0.20 0.78
N PHE A 78 -9.06 -0.99 1.24
CA PHE A 78 -9.38 -2.18 0.44
C PHE A 78 -10.83 -2.58 0.68
N GLY A 79 -11.56 -2.95 -0.37
CA GLY A 79 -12.97 -3.33 -0.29
C GLY A 79 -13.20 -4.83 -0.44
N ILE A 80 -14.10 -5.39 0.36
CA ILE A 80 -14.54 -6.78 0.28
C ILE A 80 -16.05 -6.78 0.08
N PRO A 81 -16.53 -6.93 -1.17
CA PRO A 81 -17.96 -6.93 -1.46
C PRO A 81 -18.60 -8.26 -1.03
N ALA A 82 -19.91 -8.24 -0.76
CA ALA A 82 -20.69 -9.44 -0.49
C ALA A 82 -20.88 -10.31 -1.75
N HIS A 83 -20.96 -9.67 -2.90
CA HIS A 83 -21.10 -10.33 -4.19
C HIS A 83 -19.95 -10.02 -5.12
N LYS A 84 -19.46 -11.06 -5.80
CA LYS A 84 -18.43 -10.96 -6.83
C LYS A 84 -18.99 -11.50 -8.13
N ASP A 85 -18.60 -10.87 -9.25
CA ASP A 85 -18.96 -11.32 -10.58
C ASP A 85 -17.75 -11.35 -11.52
N ALA A 86 -17.91 -11.83 -12.74
CA ALA A 86 -16.82 -11.96 -13.69
C ALA A 86 -16.22 -10.61 -14.13
N CYS A 87 -16.96 -9.52 -13.96
CA CYS A 87 -16.52 -8.17 -14.32
C CYS A 87 -16.02 -7.37 -13.10
N GLY A 88 -16.31 -7.83 -11.88
CA GLY A 88 -16.02 -7.07 -10.65
C GLY A 88 -16.86 -5.81 -10.53
N SER A 89 -18.14 -5.85 -10.97
CA SER A 89 -18.98 -4.65 -11.14
C SER A 89 -19.20 -3.84 -9.87
N SER A 90 -19.12 -4.46 -8.70
CA SER A 90 -19.20 -3.77 -7.39
C SER A 90 -18.01 -2.85 -7.09
N ALA A 91 -16.91 -2.92 -7.85
CA ALA A 91 -15.76 -2.04 -7.66
C ALA A 91 -16.08 -0.56 -7.96
N TRP A 92 -16.92 -0.31 -8.96
CA TRP A 92 -17.33 1.04 -9.37
C TRP A 92 -18.78 1.39 -9.04
N ASP A 93 -19.46 0.55 -8.25
CA ASP A 93 -20.81 0.88 -7.77
C ASP A 93 -20.74 2.14 -6.88
N PRO A 94 -21.50 3.20 -7.17
CA PRO A 94 -21.56 4.39 -6.31
C PRO A 94 -21.93 4.09 -4.86
N ASN A 95 -22.59 2.96 -4.61
CA ASN A 95 -22.93 2.46 -3.28
C ASN A 95 -22.06 1.26 -2.85
N GLY A 96 -20.94 1.02 -3.53
CA GLY A 96 -20.00 -0.02 -3.17
C GLY A 96 -19.39 0.19 -1.77
N VAL A 97 -18.82 -0.87 -1.22
CA VAL A 97 -18.30 -0.87 0.16
C VAL A 97 -17.21 0.17 0.40
N VAL A 98 -16.32 0.41 -0.58
CA VAL A 98 -15.26 1.43 -0.48
C VAL A 98 -15.88 2.82 -0.54
N GLN A 99 -16.78 3.08 -1.47
CA GLN A 99 -17.48 4.37 -1.65
C GLN A 99 -18.30 4.73 -0.39
N GLN A 100 -18.97 3.76 0.20
CA GLN A 100 -19.66 3.96 1.50
C GLN A 100 -18.69 4.26 2.63
N GLY A 101 -17.58 3.50 2.73
CA GLY A 101 -16.55 3.72 3.74
C GLY A 101 -15.87 5.08 3.62
N ILE A 102 -15.57 5.55 2.40
CA ILE A 102 -15.02 6.88 2.15
C ILE A 102 -15.97 7.95 2.71
N ARG A 103 -17.25 7.89 2.35
CA ARG A 103 -18.25 8.86 2.82
C ARG A 103 -18.39 8.83 4.34
N ALA A 104 -18.48 7.66 4.94
CA ALA A 104 -18.59 7.50 6.40
C ALA A 104 -17.37 8.08 7.14
N ILE A 105 -16.16 7.85 6.62
CA ILE A 105 -14.93 8.42 7.20
C ILE A 105 -14.92 9.93 7.02
N LYS A 106 -15.17 10.45 5.81
CA LYS A 106 -15.11 11.89 5.53
C LYS A 106 -16.16 12.70 6.28
N GLU A 107 -17.34 12.13 6.51
CA GLU A 107 -18.40 12.78 7.29
C GLU A 107 -17.95 13.04 8.74
N LYS A 108 -17.31 12.05 9.38
CA LYS A 108 -16.94 12.13 10.81
C LYS A 108 -15.50 12.63 11.01
N TYR A 109 -14.59 12.32 10.09
CA TYR A 109 -13.14 12.63 10.18
C TYR A 109 -12.63 13.26 8.89
N PRO A 110 -13.07 14.50 8.53
CA PRO A 110 -12.69 15.14 7.27
C PRO A 110 -11.17 15.36 7.12
N GLN A 111 -10.43 15.34 8.24
CA GLN A 111 -8.96 15.46 8.27
C GLN A 111 -8.23 14.18 7.87
N MET A 112 -8.91 13.01 7.82
CA MET A 112 -8.29 11.79 7.34
C MET A 112 -7.99 11.90 5.85
N TYR A 113 -6.76 11.60 5.47
CA TYR A 113 -6.35 11.48 4.08
C TYR A 113 -6.60 10.05 3.59
N ILE A 114 -7.49 9.92 2.64
CA ILE A 114 -7.96 8.62 2.15
C ILE A 114 -7.32 8.31 0.81
N VAL A 115 -6.48 7.29 0.81
CA VAL A 115 -5.97 6.63 -0.40
C VAL A 115 -6.82 5.40 -0.66
N THR A 116 -7.16 5.10 -1.90
CA THR A 116 -7.91 3.89 -2.26
C THR A 116 -7.12 3.00 -3.19
N ASP A 117 -7.08 1.72 -2.90
CA ASP A 117 -6.60 0.72 -3.85
C ASP A 117 -7.56 0.63 -5.04
N VAL A 118 -7.00 0.62 -6.25
CA VAL A 118 -7.79 0.43 -7.49
C VAL A 118 -7.33 -0.87 -8.12
N CYS A 119 -8.16 -1.90 -7.97
CA CYS A 119 -7.92 -3.23 -8.51
C CYS A 119 -9.26 -3.96 -8.67
N MET A 120 -9.24 -5.04 -9.44
CA MET A 120 -10.42 -5.86 -9.67
C MET A 120 -10.43 -7.16 -8.84
N CYS A 121 -9.30 -7.57 -8.24
CA CYS A 121 -9.17 -8.90 -7.66
C CYS A 121 -10.02 -9.15 -6.40
N GLU A 122 -10.40 -8.13 -5.68
CA GLU A 122 -11.31 -8.20 -4.54
C GLU A 122 -12.78 -8.39 -5.00
N TYR A 123 -13.10 -7.97 -6.21
CA TYR A 123 -14.45 -7.84 -6.76
C TYR A 123 -14.80 -8.90 -7.80
N THR A 124 -13.78 -9.49 -8.45
CA THR A 124 -13.98 -10.57 -9.42
C THR A 124 -14.17 -11.93 -8.74
N ASP A 125 -15.07 -12.75 -9.25
CA ASP A 125 -15.35 -14.13 -8.76
C ASP A 125 -14.17 -15.07 -8.99
N HIS A 126 -13.33 -14.79 -9.99
CA HIS A 126 -12.11 -15.55 -10.29
C HIS A 126 -10.85 -15.00 -9.58
N GLY A 127 -10.89 -13.87 -8.90
CA GLY A 127 -9.79 -13.30 -8.13
C GLY A 127 -8.58 -12.78 -8.94
N HIS A 128 -8.69 -12.64 -10.27
CA HIS A 128 -7.68 -11.95 -11.08
C HIS A 128 -7.92 -10.42 -11.11
N CYS A 129 -6.85 -9.66 -11.40
CA CYS A 129 -6.85 -8.19 -11.30
C CYS A 129 -7.48 -7.49 -12.53
N GLY A 130 -8.26 -8.18 -13.35
CA GLY A 130 -8.88 -7.59 -14.54
C GLY A 130 -9.88 -8.51 -15.22
N ILE A 131 -10.40 -8.05 -16.34
CA ILE A 131 -11.37 -8.77 -17.18
C ILE A 131 -10.69 -9.93 -17.88
N LEU A 132 -11.32 -11.10 -17.87
CA LEU A 132 -10.76 -12.29 -18.51
C LEU A 132 -11.14 -12.41 -19.98
N CYS A 133 -10.17 -12.83 -20.80
CA CYS A 133 -10.37 -13.41 -22.13
C CYS A 133 -9.83 -14.83 -22.13
N GLY A 134 -10.71 -15.83 -22.03
CA GLY A 134 -10.33 -17.21 -21.73
C GLY A 134 -9.71 -17.35 -20.34
N HIS A 135 -8.45 -17.75 -20.27
CA HIS A 135 -7.72 -17.90 -19.01
C HIS A 135 -6.73 -16.73 -18.72
N ASN A 136 -6.67 -15.74 -19.58
CA ASN A 136 -5.76 -14.61 -19.43
C ASN A 136 -6.53 -13.32 -19.13
N VAL A 137 -5.90 -12.40 -18.41
CA VAL A 137 -6.43 -11.04 -18.24
C VAL A 137 -6.27 -10.28 -19.56
N ASP A 138 -7.37 -9.68 -20.03
CA ASP A 138 -7.39 -8.77 -21.18
C ASP A 138 -7.02 -7.37 -20.70
N ASN A 139 -5.80 -6.95 -21.02
CA ASN A 139 -5.25 -5.67 -20.59
C ASN A 139 -6.20 -4.51 -20.96
N ASP A 140 -6.50 -4.38 -22.24
CA ASP A 140 -7.18 -3.19 -22.78
C ASP A 140 -8.62 -3.04 -22.27
N LYS A 141 -9.35 -4.17 -22.15
CA LYS A 141 -10.68 -4.15 -21.54
C LYS A 141 -10.66 -3.83 -20.04
N THR A 142 -9.55 -4.14 -19.38
CA THR A 142 -9.40 -3.88 -17.96
C THR A 142 -9.20 -2.40 -17.69
N LEU A 143 -8.54 -1.64 -18.58
CA LEU A 143 -8.29 -0.21 -18.42
C LEU A 143 -9.59 0.58 -18.17
N GLU A 144 -10.65 0.27 -18.93
CA GLU A 144 -11.94 0.96 -18.80
C GLU A 144 -12.56 0.76 -17.40
N VAL A 145 -12.52 -0.46 -16.86
CA VAL A 145 -13.10 -0.74 -15.55
C VAL A 145 -12.27 -0.19 -14.40
N LEU A 146 -10.94 -0.14 -14.54
CA LEU A 146 -10.05 0.50 -13.58
C LEU A 146 -10.27 2.02 -13.52
N ALA A 147 -10.41 2.67 -14.68
CA ALA A 147 -10.71 4.09 -14.76
C ALA A 147 -12.07 4.44 -14.12
N LYS A 148 -13.11 3.64 -14.40
CA LYS A 148 -14.41 3.78 -13.71
C LYS A 148 -14.32 3.61 -12.20
N THR A 149 -13.54 2.62 -11.74
CA THR A 149 -13.35 2.37 -10.32
C THR A 149 -12.66 3.56 -9.66
N ALA A 150 -11.56 4.07 -10.23
CA ALA A 150 -10.86 5.24 -9.73
C ALA A 150 -11.77 6.47 -9.65
N LEU A 151 -12.53 6.75 -10.72
CA LEU A 151 -13.48 7.85 -10.75
C LEU A 151 -14.53 7.74 -9.65
N SER A 152 -15.15 6.56 -9.48
CA SER A 152 -16.17 6.34 -8.44
C SER A 152 -15.65 6.55 -7.01
N HIS A 153 -14.38 6.20 -6.76
CA HIS A 153 -13.74 6.45 -5.48
C HIS A 153 -13.53 7.96 -5.23
N VAL A 154 -13.08 8.68 -6.24
CA VAL A 154 -12.87 10.15 -6.15
C VAL A 154 -14.20 10.89 -5.99
N GLU A 155 -15.24 10.49 -6.71
CA GLU A 155 -16.61 11.01 -6.55
C GLU A 155 -17.17 10.76 -5.13
N ALA A 156 -16.78 9.66 -4.50
CA ALA A 156 -17.14 9.36 -3.12
C ALA A 156 -16.34 10.19 -2.08
N GLY A 157 -15.26 10.86 -2.49
CA GLY A 157 -14.44 11.73 -1.65
C GLY A 157 -13.04 11.19 -1.31
N ALA A 158 -12.50 10.23 -2.05
CA ALA A 158 -11.10 9.81 -1.92
C ALA A 158 -10.15 10.97 -2.28
N ASP A 159 -9.06 11.12 -1.51
CA ASP A 159 -8.06 12.16 -1.74
C ASP A 159 -6.99 11.73 -2.77
N MET A 160 -6.78 10.43 -2.94
CA MET A 160 -5.77 9.84 -3.83
C MET A 160 -6.21 8.45 -4.27
N VAL A 161 -5.89 8.06 -5.49
CA VAL A 161 -6.08 6.70 -5.99
C VAL A 161 -4.75 5.98 -6.15
N ALA A 162 -4.72 4.66 -5.88
CA ALA A 162 -3.51 3.84 -5.94
C ALA A 162 -3.75 2.56 -6.76
N PRO A 163 -3.58 2.62 -8.09
CA PRO A 163 -3.78 1.48 -8.99
C PRO A 163 -2.76 0.37 -8.73
N SER A 164 -3.27 -0.84 -8.43
CA SER A 164 -2.44 -1.98 -8.04
C SER A 164 -2.56 -3.20 -8.94
N ASP A 165 -3.22 -3.06 -10.07
CA ASP A 165 -3.58 -4.10 -11.02
C ASP A 165 -2.42 -4.59 -11.89
N MET A 166 -1.47 -3.72 -12.25
CA MET A 166 -0.31 -3.93 -13.15
C MET A 166 -0.68 -4.09 -14.63
N MET A 167 -1.77 -3.45 -15.09
CA MET A 167 -2.07 -3.39 -16.52
C MET A 167 -1.24 -2.30 -17.21
N ASP A 168 -0.80 -2.55 -18.44
CA ASP A 168 -0.08 -1.56 -19.25
C ASP A 168 -1.02 -0.39 -19.61
N GLY A 169 -0.58 0.85 -19.44
CA GLY A 169 -1.34 2.05 -19.80
C GLY A 169 -2.42 2.47 -18.79
N ARG A 170 -2.51 1.81 -17.63
CA ARG A 170 -3.56 2.08 -16.65
C ARG A 170 -3.48 3.46 -16.02
N ILE A 171 -2.28 3.99 -15.84
CA ILE A 171 -2.12 5.32 -15.23
C ILE A 171 -2.63 6.39 -16.17
N ALA A 172 -2.30 6.30 -17.47
CA ALA A 172 -2.83 7.20 -18.49
C ALA A 172 -4.35 7.15 -18.57
N ALA A 173 -4.95 5.95 -18.60
CA ALA A 173 -6.40 5.77 -18.65
C ALA A 173 -7.12 6.36 -17.43
N ILE A 174 -6.57 6.18 -16.23
CA ILE A 174 -7.11 6.75 -15.00
C ILE A 174 -6.93 8.26 -14.99
N ARG A 175 -5.76 8.78 -15.36
CA ARG A 175 -5.47 10.23 -15.39
C ARG A 175 -6.41 10.96 -16.36
N GLU A 176 -6.53 10.47 -17.60
CA GLU A 176 -7.45 11.03 -18.61
C GLU A 176 -8.88 11.05 -18.09
N THR A 177 -9.36 9.94 -17.53
CA THR A 177 -10.73 9.86 -16.99
C THR A 177 -10.97 10.83 -15.86
N LEU A 178 -10.03 10.97 -14.91
CA LEU A 178 -10.16 11.91 -13.80
C LEU A 178 -10.14 13.36 -14.30
N ASP A 179 -9.28 13.71 -15.25
CA ASP A 179 -9.17 15.04 -15.82
C ASP A 179 -10.43 15.43 -16.60
N ASP A 180 -10.98 14.54 -17.41
CA ASP A 180 -12.20 14.74 -18.17
C ASP A 180 -13.43 14.99 -17.29
N HIS A 181 -13.41 14.45 -16.05
CA HIS A 181 -14.47 14.68 -15.06
C HIS A 181 -14.16 15.82 -14.09
N GLY A 182 -13.09 16.60 -14.33
CA GLY A 182 -12.72 17.77 -13.55
C GLY A 182 -11.90 17.51 -12.28
N TYR A 183 -11.46 16.27 -12.06
CA TYR A 183 -10.63 15.88 -10.92
C TYR A 183 -9.12 16.01 -11.21
N VAL A 184 -8.72 17.08 -11.88
CA VAL A 184 -7.34 17.37 -12.32
C VAL A 184 -6.32 17.47 -11.17
N ASN A 185 -6.77 17.65 -9.94
CA ASN A 185 -5.91 17.76 -8.76
C ASN A 185 -5.84 16.48 -7.92
N THR A 186 -6.49 15.38 -8.34
CA THR A 186 -6.42 14.11 -7.61
C THR A 186 -5.12 13.40 -7.94
N PRO A 187 -4.22 13.17 -6.96
CA PRO A 187 -2.96 12.47 -7.22
C PRO A 187 -3.16 10.97 -7.45
N ILE A 188 -2.25 10.39 -8.23
CA ILE A 188 -2.17 8.96 -8.51
C ILE A 188 -0.88 8.40 -7.91
N MET A 189 -1.00 7.48 -6.96
CA MET A 189 0.13 6.71 -6.40
C MET A 189 0.16 5.34 -7.09
N SER A 190 1.02 5.19 -8.08
CA SER A 190 1.08 3.96 -8.87
C SER A 190 1.86 2.86 -8.16
N TYR A 191 1.31 1.64 -8.15
CA TYR A 191 2.09 0.43 -7.83
C TYR A 191 3.01 0.07 -9.01
N SER A 192 3.97 0.93 -9.30
CA SER A 192 4.79 0.88 -10.51
C SER A 192 5.68 -0.36 -10.59
N ALA A 193 6.26 -0.77 -9.45
CA ALA A 193 7.10 -1.95 -9.36
C ALA A 193 6.48 -2.99 -8.41
N LYS A 194 5.43 -3.68 -8.86
CA LYS A 194 4.76 -4.74 -8.10
C LYS A 194 5.15 -6.12 -8.61
N TYR A 195 5.82 -6.88 -7.77
CA TYR A 195 6.32 -8.21 -8.08
C TYR A 195 5.32 -9.33 -7.77
N ALA A 196 5.36 -10.41 -8.53
CA ALA A 196 4.63 -11.65 -8.25
C ALA A 196 5.26 -12.35 -7.03
N SER A 197 4.83 -11.97 -5.84
CA SER A 197 5.49 -12.32 -4.58
C SER A 197 4.74 -13.37 -3.77
N ALA A 198 5.50 -14.26 -3.12
CA ALA A 198 4.99 -15.19 -2.11
C ALA A 198 4.58 -14.49 -0.80
N PHE A 199 5.04 -13.25 -0.55
CA PHE A 199 4.70 -12.47 0.64
C PHE A 199 3.26 -11.95 0.68
N TYR A 200 2.43 -12.21 -0.37
CA TYR A 200 1.03 -11.76 -0.40
C TYR A 200 0.04 -12.76 0.21
N GLY A 201 0.50 -13.90 0.74
CA GLY A 201 -0.39 -14.92 1.30
C GLY A 201 -1.42 -14.38 2.29
N PRO A 202 -1.02 -13.70 3.37
CA PRO A 202 -1.96 -13.16 4.35
C PRO A 202 -2.93 -12.09 3.79
N PHE A 203 -2.50 -11.30 2.80
CA PHE A 203 -3.38 -10.33 2.13
C PHE A 203 -4.49 -11.03 1.33
N ARG A 204 -4.15 -12.12 0.61
CA ARG A 204 -5.15 -12.87 -0.17
C ARG A 204 -6.26 -13.44 0.70
N ASP A 205 -5.91 -13.87 1.91
CA ASP A 205 -6.86 -14.28 2.93
C ASP A 205 -7.68 -13.07 3.44
N ALA A 206 -7.01 -11.97 3.79
CA ALA A 206 -7.64 -10.76 4.29
C ALA A 206 -8.67 -10.16 3.33
N ALA A 207 -8.34 -10.08 2.05
CA ALA A 207 -9.17 -9.47 0.99
C ALA A 207 -10.07 -10.48 0.24
N GLY A 208 -9.99 -11.77 0.57
CA GLY A 208 -10.70 -12.83 -0.16
C GLY A 208 -10.37 -12.83 -1.65
N SER A 209 -9.13 -12.51 -2.03
CA SER A 209 -8.71 -12.24 -3.41
C SER A 209 -7.74 -13.28 -3.97
N ALA A 210 -7.75 -14.51 -3.45
CA ALA A 210 -6.96 -15.60 -4.00
C ALA A 210 -7.45 -15.94 -5.42
N PRO A 211 -6.54 -16.10 -6.42
CA PRO A 211 -6.93 -16.54 -7.74
C PRO A 211 -7.61 -17.92 -7.69
N ALA A 212 -8.77 -18.05 -8.35
CA ALA A 212 -9.49 -19.31 -8.43
C ALA A 212 -8.76 -20.35 -9.32
N PHE A 213 -7.90 -19.90 -10.21
CA PHE A 213 -7.05 -20.72 -11.08
C PHE A 213 -5.76 -19.97 -11.44
N GLY A 214 -4.72 -20.70 -11.87
CA GLY A 214 -3.46 -20.11 -12.33
C GLY A 214 -2.72 -19.30 -11.26
N ASP A 215 -2.07 -18.24 -11.71
CA ASP A 215 -1.37 -17.28 -10.86
C ASP A 215 -1.41 -15.87 -11.49
N ARG A 216 -0.68 -14.91 -10.91
CA ARG A 216 -0.67 -13.52 -11.38
C ARG A 216 0.63 -13.14 -12.12
N ARG A 217 1.47 -14.13 -12.49
CA ARG A 217 2.77 -13.88 -13.15
C ARG A 217 2.63 -13.36 -14.58
N GLY A 218 1.44 -13.46 -15.16
CA GLY A 218 1.15 -12.90 -16.48
C GLY A 218 1.07 -11.38 -16.52
N TYR A 219 0.95 -10.72 -15.35
CA TYR A 219 0.86 -9.25 -15.25
C TYR A 219 1.62 -8.66 -14.04
N GLN A 220 1.94 -9.41 -13.00
CA GLN A 220 2.88 -8.96 -11.96
C GLN A 220 4.31 -9.35 -12.34
N MET A 221 5.27 -8.49 -12.02
CA MET A 221 6.66 -8.64 -12.45
C MET A 221 7.34 -9.88 -11.86
N ASP A 222 8.25 -10.48 -12.62
CA ASP A 222 9.07 -11.59 -12.16
C ASP A 222 10.07 -11.11 -11.09
N PRO A 223 10.16 -11.77 -9.91
CA PRO A 223 11.12 -11.43 -8.88
C PRO A 223 12.60 -11.46 -9.29
N HIS A 224 12.93 -12.11 -10.42
CA HIS A 224 14.29 -12.12 -10.97
C HIS A 224 14.68 -10.85 -11.72
N ASN A 225 13.69 -9.98 -12.06
CA ASN A 225 13.90 -8.88 -12.99
C ASN A 225 14.01 -7.53 -12.25
N ARG A 226 15.19 -6.94 -12.26
CA ARG A 226 15.44 -5.60 -11.71
C ARG A 226 15.20 -4.50 -12.77
N LYS A 227 15.71 -4.70 -13.99
CA LYS A 227 15.61 -3.69 -15.05
C LYS A 227 14.18 -3.44 -15.54
N GLU A 228 13.33 -4.44 -15.42
CA GLU A 228 11.91 -4.34 -15.74
C GLU A 228 11.21 -3.30 -14.83
N ALA A 229 11.52 -3.29 -13.52
CA ALA A 229 10.98 -2.29 -12.59
C ALA A 229 11.31 -0.85 -13.02
N MET A 230 12.52 -0.61 -13.53
CA MET A 230 12.92 0.72 -14.02
C MET A 230 12.13 1.14 -15.25
N LYS A 231 11.80 0.17 -16.13
CA LYS A 231 10.98 0.40 -17.31
C LYS A 231 9.52 0.70 -16.91
N GLU A 232 8.94 -0.11 -16.00
CA GLU A 232 7.58 0.10 -15.49
C GLU A 232 7.44 1.47 -14.82
N CYS A 233 8.39 1.83 -13.95
CA CYS A 233 8.39 3.15 -13.32
C CYS A 233 8.49 4.29 -14.33
N ALA A 234 9.33 4.15 -15.37
CA ALA A 234 9.46 5.17 -16.40
C ALA A 234 8.17 5.37 -17.21
N LEU A 235 7.47 4.27 -17.54
CA LEU A 235 6.18 4.31 -18.23
C LEU A 235 5.12 4.99 -17.34
N ASP A 236 5.01 4.61 -16.07
CA ASP A 236 4.05 5.22 -15.15
C ASP A 236 4.30 6.73 -14.97
N VAL A 237 5.57 7.18 -14.97
CA VAL A 237 5.92 8.62 -14.96
C VAL A 237 5.42 9.32 -16.24
N GLU A 238 5.66 8.72 -17.41
CA GLU A 238 5.18 9.27 -18.69
C GLU A 238 3.65 9.30 -18.77
N GLU A 239 2.98 8.35 -18.14
CA GLU A 239 1.52 8.24 -18.06
C GLU A 239 0.89 9.19 -17.05
N GLY A 240 1.67 9.86 -16.18
CA GLY A 240 1.19 10.89 -15.25
C GLY A 240 1.02 10.40 -13.81
N ALA A 241 1.78 9.42 -13.35
CA ALA A 241 1.87 9.09 -11.94
C ALA A 241 2.50 10.24 -11.15
N ASP A 242 1.96 10.56 -9.97
CA ASP A 242 2.50 11.57 -9.05
C ASP A 242 3.43 10.96 -8.01
N ILE A 243 3.22 9.69 -7.67
CA ILE A 243 4.01 8.93 -6.69
C ILE A 243 4.25 7.52 -7.26
N LEU A 244 5.51 7.06 -7.21
CA LEU A 244 5.88 5.70 -7.59
C LEU A 244 5.92 4.80 -6.36
N MET A 245 5.54 3.54 -6.49
CA MET A 245 5.56 2.58 -5.39
C MET A 245 6.25 1.28 -5.77
N VAL A 246 7.07 0.78 -4.85
CA VAL A 246 7.65 -0.58 -4.89
C VAL A 246 6.91 -1.50 -3.93
N LYS A 247 6.51 -2.68 -4.40
CA LYS A 247 5.81 -3.72 -3.61
C LYS A 247 6.27 -5.12 -4.01
N PRO A 248 6.72 -5.98 -3.05
CA PRO A 248 6.96 -5.72 -1.62
C PRO A 248 8.13 -4.76 -1.33
N ALA A 249 8.37 -4.44 -0.06
CA ALA A 249 9.40 -3.49 0.33
C ALA A 249 10.72 -4.16 0.78
N LEU A 250 10.68 -4.96 1.85
CA LEU A 250 11.90 -5.37 2.57
C LEU A 250 12.85 -6.24 1.73
N SER A 251 12.33 -7.11 0.86
CA SER A 251 13.14 -7.93 -0.04
C SER A 251 13.51 -7.25 -1.36
N TYR A 252 13.10 -5.98 -1.54
CA TYR A 252 13.26 -5.20 -2.77
C TYR A 252 13.87 -3.81 -2.49
N LEU A 253 14.73 -3.71 -1.46
CA LEU A 253 15.42 -2.46 -1.09
C LEU A 253 16.32 -1.95 -2.22
N ASP A 254 16.90 -2.83 -3.01
CA ASP A 254 17.69 -2.51 -4.20
C ASP A 254 16.83 -1.80 -5.26
N ILE A 255 15.60 -2.26 -5.46
CA ILE A 255 14.65 -1.63 -6.39
C ILE A 255 14.22 -0.26 -5.88
N ILE A 256 13.87 -0.15 -4.59
CA ILE A 256 13.53 1.13 -3.97
C ILE A 256 14.68 2.12 -4.15
N ARG A 257 15.92 1.68 -3.92
CA ARG A 257 17.10 2.55 -4.05
C ARG A 257 17.30 3.02 -5.49
N GLU A 258 17.24 2.09 -6.45
CA GLU A 258 17.45 2.41 -7.85
C GLU A 258 16.35 3.34 -8.39
N CYS A 259 15.09 3.09 -8.07
CA CYS A 259 13.98 3.97 -8.46
C CYS A 259 14.12 5.36 -7.83
N SER A 260 14.43 5.42 -6.52
CA SER A 260 14.64 6.70 -5.82
C SER A 260 15.82 7.52 -6.38
N ASP A 261 16.84 6.87 -6.93
CA ASP A 261 17.98 7.56 -7.55
C ASP A 261 17.69 8.00 -9.00
N ALA A 262 16.75 7.34 -9.68
CA ALA A 262 16.48 7.56 -11.10
C ALA A 262 15.33 8.53 -11.39
N PHE A 263 14.37 8.66 -10.46
CA PHE A 263 13.16 9.46 -10.68
C PHE A 263 12.99 10.53 -9.62
N ASP A 264 12.67 11.75 -10.06
CA ASP A 264 12.44 12.93 -9.20
C ASP A 264 11.00 12.96 -8.61
N LEU A 265 10.33 11.79 -8.49
CA LEU A 265 9.02 11.65 -7.87
C LEU A 265 9.15 11.07 -6.45
N PRO A 266 8.21 11.41 -5.53
CA PRO A 266 8.15 10.75 -4.25
C PRO A 266 8.04 9.24 -4.39
N MET A 267 8.81 8.51 -3.57
CA MET A 267 8.85 7.05 -3.59
C MET A 267 8.07 6.48 -2.41
N ALA A 268 7.04 5.69 -2.69
CA ALA A 268 6.34 4.87 -1.72
C ALA A 268 6.89 3.44 -1.71
N ALA A 269 6.83 2.81 -0.56
CA ALA A 269 7.13 1.39 -0.41
C ALA A 269 6.04 0.69 0.41
N TYR A 270 5.62 -0.50 0.00
CA TYR A 270 4.62 -1.26 0.73
C TYR A 270 5.28 -2.43 1.48
N SER A 271 5.39 -2.30 2.80
CA SER A 271 5.71 -3.42 3.69
C SER A 271 4.47 -4.31 3.81
N VAL A 272 4.49 -5.43 3.07
CA VAL A 272 3.31 -6.22 2.80
C VAL A 272 2.93 -7.17 3.93
N SER A 273 1.78 -7.81 3.77
CA SER A 273 1.17 -8.70 4.77
C SER A 273 2.08 -9.83 5.25
N GLY A 274 2.86 -10.44 4.34
CA GLY A 274 3.81 -11.49 4.70
C GLY A 274 5.00 -10.97 5.49
N GLU A 275 5.48 -9.76 5.19
CA GLU A 275 6.56 -9.12 5.95
C GLU A 275 6.10 -8.83 7.39
N TYR A 276 4.89 -8.29 7.56
CA TYR A 276 4.25 -8.09 8.85
C TYR A 276 4.08 -9.41 9.61
N ALA A 277 3.46 -10.41 8.97
CA ALA A 277 3.16 -11.69 9.59
C ALA A 277 4.43 -12.45 10.04
N MET A 278 5.52 -12.38 9.27
CA MET A 278 6.80 -12.99 9.66
C MET A 278 7.38 -12.38 10.93
N ILE A 279 7.36 -11.04 11.05
CA ILE A 279 7.85 -10.33 12.24
C ILE A 279 6.99 -10.70 13.46
N LYS A 280 5.65 -10.64 13.32
CA LYS A 280 4.70 -11.04 14.38
C LYS A 280 4.92 -12.49 14.83
N ALA A 281 5.01 -13.42 13.89
CA ALA A 281 5.19 -14.84 14.20
C ALA A 281 6.53 -15.13 14.89
N ALA A 282 7.61 -14.53 14.40
CA ALA A 282 8.95 -14.70 14.99
C ALA A 282 9.03 -14.04 16.38
N GLY A 283 8.42 -12.87 16.58
CA GLY A 283 8.31 -12.20 17.87
C GLY A 283 7.52 -13.03 18.89
N LYS A 284 6.35 -13.53 18.48
CA LYS A 284 5.50 -14.41 19.31
C LYS A 284 6.20 -15.71 19.71
N ALA A 285 7.07 -16.23 18.85
CA ALA A 285 7.89 -17.41 19.12
C ALA A 285 9.14 -17.11 19.97
N GLY A 286 9.40 -15.84 20.31
CA GLY A 286 10.59 -15.43 21.09
C GLY A 286 11.92 -15.51 20.34
N LEU A 287 11.89 -15.62 19.00
CA LEU A 287 13.09 -15.71 18.17
C LEU A 287 13.74 -14.36 17.90
N ILE A 288 12.96 -13.30 17.93
CA ILE A 288 13.39 -11.91 17.72
C ILE A 288 12.69 -10.99 18.72
N ASP A 289 13.29 -9.81 18.95
CA ASP A 289 12.60 -8.68 19.55
C ASP A 289 11.71 -8.02 18.49
N GLU A 290 10.41 -8.26 18.57
CA GLU A 290 9.42 -7.80 17.58
C GLU A 290 9.51 -6.28 17.37
N HIS A 291 9.52 -5.50 18.44
CA HIS A 291 9.54 -4.05 18.38
C HIS A 291 10.80 -3.53 17.69
N ARG A 292 11.98 -4.04 18.07
CA ARG A 292 13.24 -3.62 17.46
C ARG A 292 13.33 -4.01 15.99
N VAL A 293 12.90 -5.22 15.62
CA VAL A 293 12.92 -5.66 14.22
C VAL A 293 11.92 -4.89 13.38
N MET A 294 10.74 -4.57 13.90
CA MET A 294 9.77 -3.69 13.26
C MET A 294 10.40 -2.32 12.94
N CYS A 295 11.03 -1.68 13.93
CA CYS A 295 11.68 -0.38 13.76
C CYS A 295 12.85 -0.44 12.77
N GLU A 296 13.69 -1.47 12.85
CA GLU A 296 14.86 -1.64 11.96
C GLU A 296 14.42 -1.93 10.52
N SER A 297 13.37 -2.72 10.31
CA SER A 297 12.80 -3.01 9.00
C SER A 297 12.25 -1.73 8.34
N ALA A 298 11.46 -0.95 9.07
CA ALA A 298 10.96 0.33 8.57
C ALA A 298 12.11 1.29 8.23
N LEU A 299 13.10 1.42 9.11
CA LEU A 299 14.27 2.26 8.87
C LEU A 299 15.07 1.83 7.64
N SER A 300 15.19 0.53 7.39
CA SER A 300 15.88 0.02 6.20
C SER A 300 15.19 0.41 4.90
N ILE A 301 13.85 0.44 4.90
CA ILE A 301 13.04 0.87 3.75
C ILE A 301 13.22 2.37 3.49
N TYR A 302 13.15 3.21 4.53
CA TYR A 302 13.42 4.65 4.39
C TYR A 302 14.86 4.93 3.95
N ARG A 303 15.84 4.20 4.50
CA ARG A 303 17.26 4.32 4.10
C ARG A 303 17.49 3.92 2.64
N ALA A 304 16.69 3.01 2.11
CA ALA A 304 16.71 2.66 0.69
C ALA A 304 16.17 3.78 -0.21
N GLY A 305 15.45 4.78 0.34
CA GLY A 305 14.99 5.95 -0.41
C GLY A 305 13.48 6.16 -0.42
N ALA A 306 12.70 5.33 0.29
CA ALA A 306 11.28 5.57 0.42
C ALA A 306 10.98 6.86 1.19
N ASN A 307 10.05 7.68 0.68
CA ASN A 307 9.49 8.85 1.35
C ASN A 307 8.22 8.48 2.12
N ILE A 308 7.48 7.48 1.63
CA ILE A 308 6.19 7.04 2.15
C ILE A 308 6.27 5.54 2.44
N LEU A 309 5.80 5.13 3.61
CA LEU A 309 5.74 3.72 4.00
C LEU A 309 4.29 3.31 4.27
N ILE A 310 3.81 2.37 3.46
CA ILE A 310 2.54 1.68 3.70
C ILE A 310 2.84 0.44 4.52
N THR A 311 2.25 0.32 5.70
CA THR A 311 2.54 -0.78 6.61
C THR A 311 1.43 -1.03 7.63
N TYR A 312 1.22 -2.29 7.97
CA TYR A 312 0.32 -2.70 9.07
C TYR A 312 0.85 -2.33 10.46
N PHE A 313 2.14 -1.99 10.57
CA PHE A 313 2.77 -1.46 11.78
C PHE A 313 2.66 0.06 11.93
N ALA A 314 1.88 0.75 11.12
CA ALA A 314 1.89 2.22 11.08
C ALA A 314 1.63 2.85 12.46
N LYS A 315 0.71 2.31 13.24
CA LYS A 315 0.37 2.83 14.58
C LYS A 315 1.52 2.64 15.58
N GLU A 316 2.11 1.45 15.61
CA GLU A 316 3.24 1.12 16.47
C GLU A 316 4.50 1.92 16.09
N LEU A 317 4.75 2.08 14.79
CA LEU A 317 5.87 2.89 14.30
C LEU A 317 5.68 4.38 14.62
N ALA A 318 4.47 4.91 14.43
CA ALA A 318 4.17 6.30 14.80
C ALA A 318 4.43 6.56 16.27
N LYS A 319 4.04 5.62 17.16
CA LYS A 319 4.32 5.71 18.59
C LYS A 319 5.84 5.66 18.87
N ALA A 320 6.58 4.74 18.26
CA ALA A 320 8.03 4.65 18.41
C ALA A 320 8.75 5.93 17.93
N MET A 321 8.23 6.59 16.87
CA MET A 321 8.74 7.88 16.39
C MET A 321 8.49 9.00 17.41
N GLN A 322 7.28 9.07 17.99
CA GLN A 322 6.92 10.07 19.01
C GLN A 322 7.71 9.89 20.31
N GLU A 323 8.02 8.67 20.70
CA GLU A 323 8.86 8.34 21.86
C GLU A 323 10.37 8.54 21.59
N GLY A 324 10.75 8.87 20.34
CA GLY A 324 12.13 9.12 19.93
C GLY A 324 13.00 7.86 19.81
N GLU A 325 12.38 6.70 19.72
CA GLU A 325 13.09 5.42 19.53
C GLU A 325 13.46 5.23 18.05
N LEU A 326 12.60 5.72 17.15
CA LEU A 326 12.79 5.73 15.72
C LEU A 326 12.70 7.19 15.21
N GLY A 327 13.82 7.74 14.66
CA GLY A 327 13.82 9.12 14.15
C GLY A 327 15.04 9.93 14.58
#